data_4298e4e61ae3e294812418da12e6ae4d
#
_entry.id   4298e4e61ae3e294812418da12e6ae4d
#
_cell.length_a   1.000
_cell.length_b   1.000
_cell.length_c   1.000
_cell.angle_alpha   90.00
_cell.angle_beta   90.00
_cell.angle_gamma   90.00
#
_symmetry.space_group_name_H-M   'P 1'
#
loop_
_entity.id
_entity.type
_entity.pdbx_description
1 polymer ?
#
loop_
_entity_poly.entity_id
_entity_poly.type
_entity_poly.pdbx_seq_one_letter_code
_entity_poly.pdbx_strand_id
1 'polypeptide(L)'
;MIREITDSDYEQLMELYLHLHETEVPAFAKARDVWEHILSDPNYHIIVAEEDGRLVSSVTCLIVPNLTHGPRPYAWVENVVTHADYRKRGLARACLDYAKQLALNENCYRLVLMTGSKLESTLRFYEQAGYNRTDKTGFIQWL
;
A
#
# COMPACT_ATOMS: atom_id res chain seq x y z
N MET A 1 4.35 3.30 15.37
CA MET A 1 5.36 2.31 14.86
C MET A 1 4.99 1.91 13.45
N ILE A 2 5.97 1.79 12.55
CA ILE A 2 5.74 1.29 11.17
C ILE A 2 6.28 -0.13 11.09
N ARG A 3 5.46 -1.06 10.61
CA ARG A 3 5.80 -2.49 10.49
C ARG A 3 5.02 -3.16 9.37
N GLU A 4 5.40 -4.38 9.03
CA GLU A 4 4.55 -5.25 8.21
C GLU A 4 3.45 -5.89 9.07
N ILE A 5 2.38 -6.35 8.41
CA ILE A 5 1.27 -7.04 9.07
C ILE A 5 1.70 -8.39 9.64
N THR A 6 0.91 -8.84 10.61
CA THR A 6 0.96 -10.20 11.17
C THR A 6 -0.41 -10.86 11.03
N ASP A 7 -0.49 -12.15 11.30
CA ASP A 7 -1.75 -12.90 11.20
C ASP A 7 -2.89 -12.31 12.07
N SER A 8 -2.53 -11.73 13.22
CA SER A 8 -3.50 -11.11 14.14
C SER A 8 -4.06 -9.76 13.70
N ASP A 9 -3.58 -9.19 12.61
CA ASP A 9 -3.97 -7.84 12.17
C ASP A 9 -5.22 -7.81 11.27
N TYR A 10 -5.75 -8.97 10.86
CA TYR A 10 -6.83 -9.06 9.87
C TYR A 10 -8.00 -8.12 10.17
N GLU A 11 -8.58 -8.23 11.36
CA GLU A 11 -9.79 -7.48 11.72
C GLU A 11 -9.55 -5.97 11.71
N GLN A 12 -8.46 -5.53 12.33
CA GLN A 12 -8.10 -4.11 12.36
C GLN A 12 -7.77 -3.55 10.97
N LEU A 13 -7.13 -4.35 10.11
CA LEU A 13 -6.85 -3.94 8.73
C LEU A 13 -8.14 -3.80 7.92
N MET A 14 -9.08 -4.72 8.07
CA MET A 14 -10.38 -4.64 7.37
C MET A 14 -11.19 -3.44 7.84
N GLU A 15 -11.20 -3.14 9.14
CA GLU A 15 -11.82 -1.92 9.67
C GLU A 15 -11.16 -0.65 9.10
N LEU A 16 -9.83 -0.64 9.00
CA LEU A 16 -9.11 0.48 8.39
C LEU A 16 -9.50 0.68 6.93
N TYR A 17 -9.72 -0.40 6.17
CA TYR A 17 -10.11 -0.32 4.76
C TYR A 17 -11.50 0.29 4.54
N LEU A 18 -12.37 0.38 5.55
CA LEU A 18 -13.61 1.15 5.47
C LEU A 18 -13.35 2.66 5.24
N HIS A 19 -12.16 3.16 5.57
CA HIS A 19 -11.74 4.53 5.25
C HIS A 19 -11.19 4.70 3.81
N LEU A 20 -11.09 3.62 3.06
CA LEU A 20 -10.75 3.62 1.63
C LEU A 20 -12.06 3.78 0.82
N HIS A 21 -12.54 2.75 0.15
CA HIS A 21 -13.80 2.78 -0.60
C HIS A 21 -14.68 1.57 -0.29
N GLU A 22 -14.32 0.81 0.71
CA GLU A 22 -15.07 -0.35 1.14
C GLU A 22 -16.30 0.06 1.95
N THR A 23 -17.38 -0.70 1.80
CA THR A 23 -18.65 -0.44 2.47
C THR A 23 -18.91 -1.40 3.62
N GLU A 24 -18.22 -2.54 3.64
CA GLU A 24 -18.38 -3.57 4.66
C GLU A 24 -17.06 -4.33 4.90
N VAL A 25 -16.94 -4.91 6.08
CA VAL A 25 -15.84 -5.83 6.41
C VAL A 25 -16.24 -7.25 5.95
N PRO A 26 -15.47 -7.89 5.06
CA PRO A 26 -15.75 -9.27 4.68
C PRO A 26 -15.59 -10.22 5.87
N ALA A 27 -16.50 -11.19 6.00
CA ALA A 27 -16.34 -12.24 6.99
C ALA A 27 -15.03 -13.00 6.76
N PHE A 28 -14.27 -13.26 7.83
CA PHE A 28 -12.96 -13.92 7.73
C PHE A 28 -13.03 -15.25 6.96
N ALA A 29 -14.11 -16.03 7.15
CA ALA A 29 -14.30 -17.29 6.43
C ALA A 29 -14.30 -17.14 4.89
N LYS A 30 -14.71 -15.97 4.37
CA LYS A 30 -14.66 -15.68 2.91
C LYS A 30 -13.30 -15.20 2.44
N ALA A 31 -12.52 -14.59 3.31
CA ALA A 31 -11.23 -13.98 2.99
C ALA A 31 -10.03 -14.84 3.39
N ARG A 32 -10.24 -15.92 4.15
CA ARG A 32 -9.18 -16.75 4.73
C ARG A 32 -8.11 -17.15 3.73
N ASP A 33 -8.50 -17.76 2.63
CA ASP A 33 -7.56 -18.30 1.65
C ASP A 33 -6.72 -17.18 1.02
N VAL A 34 -7.33 -16.01 0.78
CA VAL A 34 -6.62 -14.83 0.26
C VAL A 34 -5.67 -14.28 1.33
N TRP A 35 -6.11 -14.20 2.59
CA TRP A 35 -5.30 -13.73 3.70
C TRP A 35 -4.07 -14.61 3.93
N GLU A 36 -4.25 -15.92 3.99
CA GLU A 36 -3.17 -16.90 4.13
C GLU A 36 -2.20 -16.82 2.95
N HIS A 37 -2.72 -16.65 1.72
CA HIS A 37 -1.89 -16.48 0.54
C HIS A 37 -1.03 -15.20 0.66
N ILE A 38 -1.63 -14.07 1.03
CA ILE A 38 -0.92 -12.80 1.22
C ILE A 38 0.20 -12.94 2.26
N LEU A 39 -0.08 -13.54 3.41
CA LEU A 39 0.91 -13.72 4.48
C LEU A 39 2.06 -14.65 4.09
N SER A 40 1.82 -15.59 3.17
CA SER A 40 2.83 -16.55 2.72
C SER A 40 3.62 -16.08 1.50
N ASP A 41 3.16 -15.05 0.79
CA ASP A 41 3.82 -14.56 -0.41
C ASP A 41 4.95 -13.58 -0.06
N PRO A 42 6.22 -13.94 -0.32
CA PRO A 42 7.37 -13.09 0.00
C PRO A 42 7.42 -11.79 -0.82
N ASN A 43 6.61 -11.67 -1.86
CA ASN A 43 6.54 -10.48 -2.72
C ASN A 43 5.33 -9.58 -2.40
N TYR A 44 4.46 -9.99 -1.47
CA TYR A 44 3.27 -9.25 -1.10
C TYR A 44 3.44 -8.64 0.30
N HIS A 45 3.61 -7.33 0.38
CA HIS A 45 3.84 -6.62 1.63
C HIS A 45 2.67 -5.71 1.94
N ILE A 46 2.08 -5.86 3.12
CA ILE A 46 1.15 -4.87 3.67
C ILE A 46 1.85 -4.19 4.84
N ILE A 47 2.09 -2.91 4.70
CA ILE A 47 2.80 -2.07 5.65
C ILE A 47 1.77 -1.27 6.41
N VAL A 48 1.90 -1.23 7.73
CA VAL A 48 0.96 -0.53 8.61
C VAL A 48 1.66 0.44 9.54
N ALA A 49 0.97 1.52 9.86
CA ALA A 49 1.31 2.38 10.98
C ALA A 49 0.40 2.03 12.16
N GLU A 50 1.02 1.72 13.29
CA GLU A 50 0.34 1.41 14.54
C GLU A 50 0.58 2.54 15.55
N GLU A 51 -0.50 3.05 16.16
CA GLU A 51 -0.48 3.97 17.30
C GLU A 51 -1.39 3.40 18.40
N ASP A 52 -0.85 3.30 19.61
CA ASP A 52 -1.56 2.80 20.81
C ASP A 52 -2.29 1.45 20.60
N GLY A 53 -1.66 0.53 19.87
CA GLY A 53 -2.20 -0.80 19.58
C GLY A 53 -3.27 -0.81 18.49
N ARG A 54 -3.46 0.28 17.76
CA ARG A 54 -4.43 0.42 16.68
C ARG A 54 -3.74 0.65 15.34
N LEU A 55 -4.20 -0.05 14.30
CA LEU A 55 -3.77 0.23 12.93
C LEU A 55 -4.45 1.49 12.40
N VAL A 56 -3.67 2.49 12.07
CA VAL A 56 -4.18 3.82 11.71
C VAL A 56 -3.82 4.27 10.30
N SER A 57 -2.88 3.60 9.65
CA SER A 57 -2.55 3.81 8.23
C SER A 57 -2.03 2.51 7.63
N SER A 58 -2.20 2.34 6.32
CA SER A 58 -1.70 1.17 5.60
C SER A 58 -1.33 1.50 4.17
N VAL A 59 -0.38 0.73 3.65
CA VAL A 59 0.06 0.73 2.25
C VAL A 59 0.35 -0.71 1.84
N THR A 60 -0.17 -1.15 0.71
CA THR A 60 0.21 -2.42 0.09
C THR A 60 1.33 -2.18 -0.91
N CYS A 61 2.36 -3.01 -0.89
CA CYS A 61 3.48 -2.98 -1.82
C CYS A 61 3.74 -4.38 -2.38
N LEU A 62 3.67 -4.52 -3.70
CA LEU A 62 3.97 -5.77 -4.39
C LEU A 62 5.31 -5.65 -5.12
N ILE A 63 6.16 -6.66 -4.96
CA ILE A 63 7.40 -6.79 -5.71
C ILE A 63 7.13 -7.70 -6.91
N VAL A 64 7.25 -7.16 -8.10
CA VAL A 64 6.90 -7.86 -9.34
C VAL A 64 8.16 -8.27 -10.08
N PRO A 65 8.44 -9.57 -10.23
CA PRO A 65 9.54 -10.05 -11.07
C PRO A 65 9.42 -9.52 -12.50
N ASN A 66 10.55 -9.15 -13.10
CA ASN A 66 10.55 -8.50 -14.41
C ASN A 66 11.83 -8.84 -15.18
N LEU A 67 11.72 -9.03 -16.50
CA LEU A 67 12.83 -9.44 -17.36
C LEU A 67 13.61 -8.26 -17.96
N THR A 68 13.04 -7.08 -18.00
CA THR A 68 13.72 -5.87 -18.51
C THR A 68 14.57 -5.19 -17.44
N HIS A 69 15.34 -4.18 -17.81
CA HIS A 69 16.19 -3.39 -16.89
C HIS A 69 17.24 -4.20 -16.13
N GLY A 70 17.89 -5.19 -16.79
CA GLY A 70 18.96 -5.99 -16.24
C GLY A 70 18.53 -7.06 -15.24
N PRO A 71 17.66 -7.91 -15.54
CA PRO A 71 16.30 -8.27 -15.13
C PRO A 71 16.00 -7.88 -13.68
N ARG A 72 15.68 -6.60 -13.51
CA ARG A 72 15.31 -6.03 -12.21
C ARG A 72 13.80 -6.01 -12.01
N PRO A 73 13.30 -6.33 -10.79
CA PRO A 73 11.89 -6.21 -10.46
C PRO A 73 11.44 -4.75 -10.42
N TYR A 74 10.15 -4.55 -10.39
CA TYR A 74 9.53 -3.27 -10.02
C TYR A 74 8.55 -3.48 -8.87
N ALA A 75 8.19 -2.41 -8.17
CA ALA A 75 7.21 -2.44 -7.10
C ALA A 75 5.93 -1.70 -7.50
N TRP A 76 4.78 -2.24 -7.08
CA TRP A 76 3.47 -1.64 -7.27
C TRP A 76 2.84 -1.34 -5.92
N VAL A 77 2.37 -0.10 -5.74
CA VAL A 77 1.75 0.36 -4.50
C VAL A 77 0.24 0.46 -4.68
N GLU A 78 -0.51 -0.12 -3.74
CA GLU A 78 -1.97 -0.14 -3.71
C GLU A 78 -2.50 0.17 -2.30
N ASN A 79 -3.80 0.40 -2.20
CA ASN A 79 -4.54 0.50 -0.95
C ASN A 79 -3.89 1.44 0.06
N VAL A 80 -3.52 2.64 -0.38
CA VAL A 80 -3.00 3.70 0.49
C VAL A 80 -4.16 4.29 1.28
N VAL A 81 -4.19 4.08 2.58
CA VAL A 81 -5.28 4.51 3.45
C VAL A 81 -4.77 5.04 4.78
N THR A 82 -5.44 6.04 5.32
CA THR A 82 -5.24 6.51 6.69
C THR A 82 -6.60 6.77 7.34
N HIS A 83 -6.77 6.28 8.56
CA HIS A 83 -7.96 6.52 9.37
C HIS A 83 -8.24 8.03 9.46
N ALA A 84 -9.50 8.43 9.33
CA ALA A 84 -9.91 9.83 9.21
C ALA A 84 -9.32 10.72 10.32
N ASP A 85 -9.37 10.25 11.58
CA ASP A 85 -8.90 11.00 12.74
C ASP A 85 -7.37 11.09 12.87
N TYR A 86 -6.64 10.33 12.05
CA TYR A 86 -5.18 10.25 12.08
C TYR A 86 -4.51 10.86 10.85
N ARG A 87 -5.29 11.51 9.98
CA ARG A 87 -4.78 12.18 8.78
C ARG A 87 -3.91 13.39 9.12
N LYS A 88 -3.07 13.79 8.17
CA LYS A 88 -2.14 14.95 8.29
C LYS A 88 -1.09 14.81 9.39
N ARG A 89 -0.77 13.59 9.82
CA ARG A 89 0.27 13.27 10.79
C ARG A 89 1.52 12.62 10.19
N GLY A 90 1.59 12.52 8.85
CA GLY A 90 2.73 11.91 8.16
C GLY A 90 2.72 10.37 8.13
N LEU A 91 1.66 9.70 8.60
CA LEU A 91 1.62 8.25 8.73
C LEU A 91 1.65 7.53 7.38
N ALA A 92 0.81 7.96 6.41
CA ALA A 92 0.84 7.41 5.06
C ALA A 92 2.21 7.63 4.40
N ARG A 93 2.83 8.79 4.61
CA ARG A 93 4.18 9.06 4.11
C ARG A 93 5.18 8.09 4.71
N ALA A 94 5.13 7.83 6.00
CA ALA A 94 6.04 6.88 6.65
C ALA A 94 5.86 5.45 6.11
N CYS A 95 4.62 5.01 5.84
CA CYS A 95 4.36 3.72 5.18
C CYS A 95 4.91 3.69 3.74
N LEU A 96 4.76 4.77 2.97
CA LEU A 96 5.33 4.87 1.62
C LEU A 96 6.86 4.87 1.64
N ASP A 97 7.49 5.52 2.61
CA ASP A 97 8.95 5.50 2.79
C ASP A 97 9.45 4.10 3.14
N TYR A 98 8.69 3.34 3.95
CA TYR A 98 8.99 1.93 4.23
C TYR A 98 8.87 1.08 2.94
N ALA A 99 7.81 1.25 2.15
CA ALA A 99 7.65 0.57 0.87
C ALA A 99 8.81 0.87 -0.10
N LYS A 100 9.25 2.12 -0.14
CA LYS A 100 10.42 2.53 -0.91
C LYS A 100 11.69 1.78 -0.45
N GLN A 101 11.89 1.65 0.85
CA GLN A 101 13.04 0.93 1.38
C GLN A 101 12.99 -0.57 1.02
N LEU A 102 11.82 -1.22 1.11
CA LEU A 102 11.63 -2.59 0.61
C LEU A 102 12.01 -2.72 -0.86
N ALA A 103 11.49 -1.83 -1.69
CA ALA A 103 11.78 -1.84 -3.13
C ALA A 103 13.27 -1.66 -3.44
N LEU A 104 13.97 -0.80 -2.70
CA LEU A 104 15.42 -0.62 -2.82
C LEU A 104 16.19 -1.89 -2.41
N ASN A 105 15.79 -2.52 -1.31
CA ASN A 105 16.43 -3.75 -0.82
C ASN A 105 16.24 -4.91 -1.81
N GLU A 106 15.11 -4.96 -2.51
CA GLU A 106 14.81 -5.94 -3.56
C GLU A 106 15.38 -5.55 -4.95
N ASN A 107 16.17 -4.49 -5.02
CA ASN A 107 16.76 -3.99 -6.27
C ASN A 107 15.71 -3.59 -7.34
N CYS A 108 14.54 -3.14 -6.94
CA CYS A 108 13.53 -2.62 -7.87
C CYS A 108 14.05 -1.39 -8.61
N TYR A 109 13.72 -1.28 -9.91
CA TYR A 109 14.12 -0.11 -10.68
C TYR A 109 13.09 1.04 -10.61
N ARG A 110 11.87 0.78 -10.16
CA ARG A 110 10.83 1.79 -9.94
C ARG A 110 9.78 1.33 -8.94
N LEU A 111 9.06 2.30 -8.35
CA LEU A 111 7.76 2.11 -7.70
C LEU A 111 6.68 2.79 -8.55
N VAL A 112 5.52 2.16 -8.65
CA VAL A 112 4.36 2.66 -9.40
C VAL A 112 3.14 2.69 -8.48
N LEU A 113 2.33 3.71 -8.60
CA LEU A 113 0.99 3.77 -8.03
C LEU A 113 0.04 4.51 -8.95
N MET A 114 -1.25 4.26 -8.79
CA MET A 114 -2.30 5.06 -9.38
C MET A 114 -3.23 5.58 -8.28
N THR A 115 -3.83 6.73 -8.49
CA THR A 115 -4.85 7.28 -7.60
C THR A 115 -6.09 7.68 -8.39
N GLY A 116 -7.27 7.36 -7.85
CA GLY A 116 -8.55 7.84 -8.39
C GLY A 116 -8.84 9.29 -8.02
N SER A 117 -8.12 9.86 -7.05
CA SER A 117 -8.31 11.24 -6.64
C SER A 117 -7.78 12.21 -7.70
N LYS A 118 -8.60 13.23 -8.00
CA LYS A 118 -8.22 14.37 -8.87
C LYS A 118 -7.90 15.62 -8.05
N LEU A 119 -7.95 15.54 -6.73
CA LEU A 119 -7.64 16.66 -5.84
C LEU A 119 -6.14 16.99 -5.91
N GLU A 120 -5.83 18.25 -6.13
CA GLU A 120 -4.45 18.72 -6.21
C GLU A 120 -3.66 18.45 -4.91
N SER A 121 -4.32 18.50 -3.76
CA SER A 121 -3.69 18.16 -2.47
C SER A 121 -3.23 16.71 -2.41
N THR A 122 -4.00 15.76 -2.97
CA THR A 122 -3.61 14.34 -3.05
C THR A 122 -2.46 14.13 -4.03
N LEU A 123 -2.53 14.78 -5.19
CA LEU A 123 -1.47 14.68 -6.21
C LEU A 123 -0.15 15.23 -5.69
N ARG A 124 -0.17 16.38 -5.01
CA ARG A 124 1.01 16.95 -4.34
C ARG A 124 1.56 16.07 -3.22
N PHE A 125 0.69 15.42 -2.47
CA PHE A 125 1.12 14.46 -1.44
C PHE A 125 2.03 13.39 -2.03
N TYR A 126 1.63 12.76 -3.15
CA TYR A 126 2.44 11.75 -3.81
C TYR A 126 3.72 12.32 -4.44
N GLU A 127 3.66 13.50 -5.04
CA GLU A 127 4.86 14.17 -5.55
C GLU A 127 5.87 14.47 -4.43
N GLN A 128 5.42 14.96 -3.29
CA GLN A 128 6.26 15.17 -2.11
C GLN A 128 6.80 13.87 -1.52
N ALA A 129 6.12 12.75 -1.75
CA ALA A 129 6.61 11.41 -1.42
C ALA A 129 7.63 10.87 -2.44
N GLY A 130 7.93 11.62 -3.50
CA GLY A 130 8.94 11.28 -4.50
C GLY A 130 8.41 10.65 -5.79
N TYR A 131 7.09 10.58 -5.96
CA TYR A 131 6.45 10.06 -7.17
C TYR A 131 6.33 11.15 -8.24
N ASN A 132 6.40 10.72 -9.51
CA ASN A 132 6.29 11.61 -10.66
C ASN A 132 5.00 11.31 -11.44
N ARG A 133 4.16 12.31 -11.64
CA ARG A 133 2.87 12.16 -12.33
C ARG A 133 2.92 12.44 -13.85
N THR A 134 4.08 12.80 -14.37
CA THR A 134 4.22 13.24 -15.78
C THR A 134 5.01 12.27 -16.67
N ASP A 135 5.86 11.40 -16.11
CA ASP A 135 6.72 10.49 -16.88
C ASP A 135 5.93 9.39 -17.62
N LYS A 136 4.83 8.94 -17.06
CA LYS A 136 3.99 7.87 -17.61
C LYS A 136 2.51 8.24 -17.54
N THR A 137 1.74 7.74 -18.48
CA THR A 137 0.27 7.79 -18.44
C THR A 137 -0.28 6.44 -18.04
N GLY A 138 -1.07 6.40 -16.97
CA GLY A 138 -1.78 5.21 -16.54
C GLY A 138 -3.08 4.99 -17.30
N PHE A 139 -3.38 3.73 -17.61
CA PHE A 139 -4.67 3.31 -18.16
C PHE A 139 -5.28 2.27 -17.26
N ILE A 140 -6.59 2.32 -17.07
CA ILE A 140 -7.35 1.34 -16.30
C ILE A 140 -8.50 0.80 -17.14
N GLN A 141 -8.74 -0.50 -17.04
CA GLN A 141 -9.91 -1.15 -17.63
C GLN A 141 -10.62 -1.92 -16.53
N TRP A 142 -11.86 -1.52 -16.24
CA TRP A 142 -12.69 -2.21 -15.26
C TRP A 142 -13.28 -3.49 -15.87
N LEU A 143 -13.36 -4.56 -15.06
CA LEU A 143 -13.82 -5.90 -15.47
C LEU A 143 -15.14 -6.26 -14.78
#